data_92ba888466a474aa4760568cf0bb1bb3
#
_entry.id   92ba888466a474aa4760568cf0bb1bb3
#
_cell.length_a   1.000
_cell.length_b   1.000
_cell.length_c   1.000
_cell.angle_alpha   90.00
_cell.angle_beta   90.00
_cell.angle_gamma   90.00
#
_symmetry.space_group_name_H-M   'P 1'
#
loop_
_entity.id
_entity.type
_entity.pdbx_description
1 polymer ?
#
loop_
_entity_poly.entity_id
_entity_poly.type
_entity_poly.pdbx_seq_one_letter_code
_entity_poly.pdbx_strand_id
1 'polypeptide(L)'
;MTLIIVRHDTGRPGLYGAAAGVVARTLGARVMHGPVRVDETRDPDGRQHVGHGPERLPSGLLHAERLTGQTMGAVADVDRIMAVAAVENVVVPNDGLLDDGSGFASDLLRRGARAGMRMIDAVQEDDALVCRDGRDGTVVARAWQDGFGRFHLAPPQRASRDVARHEPIEIAFVGRADTHHTVYPGALAALDDAAEALGVDVDVTFIDPAAPDDDPCYPALAAFDGVLLPGGAAAPAVRGQIRAAGVALAHDVPVMGLCLGMQTMTTAFARLRAAMPDAEMAEVAEGKGTSLSFRPHDHYRLGINPLHPVADTKLGAMLADGACVIRSNHRYVLNTDLLPHLSAAGLRVAAWNDDGTVVEGIELPGHPFYMGTQGHPE
;
A
#
# COMPACT_ATOMS: atom_id res chain seq x y z
N MET A 1 -25.47 -9.17 21.46
CA MET A 1 -24.44 -8.75 20.54
C MET A 1 -23.44 -7.92 21.34
N THR A 2 -22.20 -7.78 20.93
CA THR A 2 -21.16 -7.26 21.83
C THR A 2 -20.30 -6.24 21.10
N LEU A 3 -20.09 -5.08 21.72
CA LEU A 3 -19.04 -4.15 21.35
C LEU A 3 -17.72 -4.65 21.95
N ILE A 4 -16.69 -4.78 21.13
CA ILE A 4 -15.36 -5.23 21.50
C ILE A 4 -14.37 -4.12 21.15
N ILE A 5 -13.65 -3.62 22.12
CA ILE A 5 -12.59 -2.63 21.90
C ILE A 5 -11.24 -3.34 22.02
N VAL A 6 -10.43 -3.25 20.97
CA VAL A 6 -9.08 -3.80 20.97
C VAL A 6 -8.08 -2.67 21.19
N ARG A 7 -7.47 -2.66 22.38
CA ARG A 7 -6.46 -1.67 22.79
C ARG A 7 -5.08 -2.12 22.36
N HIS A 8 -4.33 -1.19 21.82
CA HIS A 8 -2.90 -1.30 21.60
C HIS A 8 -2.29 0.11 21.56
N ASP A 9 -0.98 0.20 21.66
CA ASP A 9 -0.25 1.46 21.68
C ASP A 9 0.96 1.37 20.73
N THR A 10 0.73 0.98 19.50
CA THR A 10 1.80 0.85 18.50
C THR A 10 2.21 2.21 17.93
N GLY A 11 1.28 3.14 17.80
CA GLY A 11 1.48 4.43 17.16
C GLY A 11 1.89 4.32 15.68
N ARG A 12 1.73 3.12 15.09
CA ARG A 12 2.14 2.82 13.71
C ARG A 12 0.90 2.70 12.82
N PRO A 13 0.73 3.61 11.84
CA PRO A 13 -0.46 3.62 10.97
C PRO A 13 -0.71 2.30 10.27
N GLY A 14 0.36 1.62 9.80
CA GLY A 14 0.28 0.33 9.12
C GLY A 14 -0.16 -0.84 9.99
N LEU A 15 -0.12 -0.71 11.30
CA LEU A 15 -0.54 -1.76 12.24
C LEU A 15 -1.89 -1.47 12.92
N TYR A 16 -2.47 -0.29 12.68
CA TYR A 16 -3.68 0.20 13.37
C TYR A 16 -4.83 -0.80 13.40
N GLY A 17 -5.12 -1.44 12.27
CA GLY A 17 -6.23 -2.38 12.15
C GLY A 17 -5.87 -3.86 12.39
N ALA A 18 -4.57 -4.18 12.53
CA ALA A 18 -4.12 -5.58 12.55
C ALA A 18 -4.71 -6.37 13.72
N ALA A 19 -4.55 -5.90 14.96
CA ALA A 19 -5.09 -6.58 16.15
C ALA A 19 -6.61 -6.71 16.11
N ALA A 20 -7.30 -5.66 15.66
CA ALA A 20 -8.76 -5.70 15.49
C ALA A 20 -9.18 -6.73 14.44
N GLY A 21 -8.45 -6.84 13.32
CA GLY A 21 -8.67 -7.85 12.29
C GLY A 21 -8.50 -9.27 12.82
N VAL A 22 -7.44 -9.51 13.60
CA VAL A 22 -7.18 -10.82 14.24
C VAL A 22 -8.33 -11.22 15.16
N VAL A 23 -8.77 -10.31 16.03
CA VAL A 23 -9.89 -10.55 16.95
C VAL A 23 -11.20 -10.74 16.18
N ALA A 24 -11.47 -9.89 15.19
CA ALA A 24 -12.68 -9.95 14.38
C ALA A 24 -12.77 -11.27 13.60
N ARG A 25 -11.68 -11.70 12.98
CA ARG A 25 -11.61 -12.98 12.27
C ARG A 25 -11.88 -14.16 13.22
N THR A 26 -11.27 -14.14 14.41
CA THR A 26 -11.41 -15.20 15.41
C THR A 26 -12.85 -15.29 15.94
N LEU A 27 -13.52 -14.17 16.15
CA LEU A 27 -14.84 -14.10 16.76
C LEU A 27 -15.99 -13.98 15.74
N GLY A 28 -15.70 -13.96 14.45
CA GLY A 28 -16.73 -13.77 13.41
C GLY A 28 -17.43 -12.40 13.53
N ALA A 29 -16.67 -11.33 13.84
CA ALA A 29 -17.21 -10.01 14.10
C ALA A 29 -16.91 -9.04 12.97
N ARG A 30 -17.66 -7.94 12.92
CA ARG A 30 -17.44 -6.84 11.98
C ARG A 30 -16.40 -5.88 12.53
N VAL A 31 -15.45 -5.44 11.68
CA VAL A 31 -14.54 -4.35 12.04
C VAL A 31 -15.18 -3.02 11.68
N MET A 32 -15.20 -2.09 12.64
CA MET A 32 -15.51 -0.68 12.43
C MET A 32 -14.42 0.18 13.06
N HIS A 33 -14.21 1.37 12.57
CA HIS A 33 -13.17 2.26 13.09
C HIS A 33 -13.65 3.70 13.18
N GLY A 34 -13.10 4.43 14.14
CA GLY A 34 -13.31 5.84 14.33
C GLY A 34 -12.23 6.71 13.70
N PRO A 35 -12.28 8.03 13.93
CA PRO A 35 -11.24 8.94 13.51
C PRO A 35 -9.92 8.65 14.22
N VAL A 36 -8.82 8.85 13.48
CA VAL A 36 -7.46 8.73 14.00
C VAL A 36 -6.61 9.90 13.53
N ARG A 37 -5.61 10.24 14.31
CA ARG A 37 -4.58 11.23 13.97
C ARG A 37 -3.32 10.52 13.51
N VAL A 38 -3.00 10.69 12.23
CA VAL A 38 -1.73 10.24 11.66
C VAL A 38 -0.85 11.47 11.45
N ASP A 39 0.37 11.44 11.95
CA ASP A 39 1.37 12.47 11.69
C ASP A 39 1.98 12.24 10.29
N GLU A 40 1.40 12.89 9.29
CA GLU A 40 1.83 12.77 7.88
C GLU A 40 3.21 13.39 7.62
N THR A 41 3.77 14.14 8.56
CA THR A 41 5.14 14.66 8.44
C THR A 41 6.17 13.60 8.84
N ARG A 42 5.83 12.77 9.82
CA ARG A 42 6.63 11.62 10.24
C ARG A 42 6.38 10.39 9.37
N ASP A 43 5.11 10.11 9.09
CA ASP A 43 4.65 8.92 8.37
C ASP A 43 3.83 9.37 7.14
N PRO A 44 4.45 9.91 6.08
CA PRO A 44 3.73 10.47 4.92
C PRO A 44 2.87 9.45 4.20
N ASP A 45 3.21 8.17 4.31
CA ASP A 45 2.50 7.05 3.71
C ASP A 45 1.48 6.40 4.66
N GLY A 46 1.27 7.00 5.85
CA GLY A 46 0.39 6.44 6.88
C GLY A 46 -1.11 6.38 6.49
N ARG A 47 -1.51 7.07 5.44
CA ARG A 47 -2.88 7.10 4.90
C ARG A 47 -2.93 6.68 3.44
N GLN A 48 -2.35 5.53 3.11
CA GLN A 48 -2.34 4.99 1.75
C GLN A 48 -3.55 4.12 1.46
N HIS A 49 -4.09 3.41 2.47
CA HIS A 49 -5.28 2.61 2.29
C HIS A 49 -6.50 3.51 2.22
N VAL A 50 -7.23 3.45 1.11
CA VAL A 50 -8.43 4.26 0.86
C VAL A 50 -9.64 3.34 0.72
N GLY A 51 -10.65 3.55 1.58
CA GLY A 51 -11.91 2.84 1.51
C GLY A 51 -12.85 3.39 0.44
N HIS A 52 -14.14 3.25 0.67
CA HIS A 52 -15.17 3.87 -0.17
C HIS A 52 -15.31 5.35 0.17
N GLY A 53 -15.21 6.21 -0.85
CA GLY A 53 -15.40 7.65 -0.69
C GLY A 53 -14.11 8.46 -0.57
N PRO A 54 -14.20 9.76 -0.28
CA PRO A 54 -13.08 10.69 -0.32
C PRO A 54 -12.18 10.67 0.92
N GLU A 55 -12.49 9.83 1.92
CA GLU A 55 -11.73 9.79 3.17
C GLU A 55 -10.47 8.95 3.02
N ARG A 56 -9.37 9.48 3.53
CA ARG A 56 -8.10 8.77 3.62
C ARG A 56 -8.09 7.95 4.91
N LEU A 57 -7.98 6.64 4.78
CA LEU A 57 -7.97 5.71 5.90
C LEU A 57 -6.54 5.35 6.31
N PRO A 58 -6.31 5.00 7.58
CA PRO A 58 -5.03 4.45 8.02
C PRO A 58 -4.66 3.20 7.21
N SER A 59 -3.41 3.12 6.75
CA SER A 59 -2.91 2.00 5.94
C SER A 59 -3.05 0.64 6.62
N GLY A 60 -3.05 0.61 7.96
CA GLY A 60 -3.22 -0.62 8.74
C GLY A 60 -4.60 -1.27 8.67
N LEU A 61 -5.61 -0.59 8.14
CA LEU A 61 -6.91 -1.21 7.88
C LEU A 61 -6.83 -2.27 6.77
N LEU A 62 -5.80 -2.24 5.94
CA LEU A 62 -5.49 -3.29 4.98
C LEU A 62 -5.37 -4.67 5.67
N HIS A 63 -4.70 -4.74 6.81
CA HIS A 63 -4.60 -6.00 7.58
C HIS A 63 -5.98 -6.49 8.05
N ALA A 64 -6.86 -5.58 8.48
CA ALA A 64 -8.22 -5.96 8.85
C ALA A 64 -9.00 -6.51 7.65
N GLU A 65 -8.90 -5.89 6.46
CA GLU A 65 -9.51 -6.41 5.23
C GLU A 65 -8.97 -7.79 4.86
N ARG A 66 -7.65 -7.96 4.86
CA ARG A 66 -7.00 -9.23 4.51
C ARG A 66 -7.40 -10.37 5.45
N LEU A 67 -7.45 -10.11 6.76
CA LEU A 67 -7.80 -11.12 7.77
C LEU A 67 -9.28 -11.49 7.76
N THR A 68 -10.15 -10.53 7.51
CA THR A 68 -11.61 -10.73 7.63
C THR A 68 -12.32 -10.96 6.30
N GLY A 69 -11.73 -10.54 5.19
CA GLY A 69 -12.37 -10.47 3.88
C GLY A 69 -13.45 -9.36 3.79
N GLN A 70 -13.50 -8.45 4.76
CA GLN A 70 -14.45 -7.34 4.79
C GLN A 70 -13.80 -6.08 4.26
N THR A 71 -14.42 -5.43 3.29
CA THR A 71 -13.97 -4.08 2.88
C THR A 71 -14.25 -3.08 3.99
N MET A 72 -13.23 -2.32 4.38
CA MET A 72 -13.38 -1.29 5.41
C MET A 72 -14.19 -0.12 4.86
N GLY A 73 -15.22 0.25 5.61
CA GLY A 73 -16.04 1.41 5.30
C GLY A 73 -15.39 2.73 5.75
N ALA A 74 -16.12 3.82 5.58
CA ALA A 74 -15.72 5.13 6.09
C ALA A 74 -15.62 5.17 7.62
N VAL A 75 -14.93 6.19 8.12
CA VAL A 75 -14.86 6.52 9.55
C VAL A 75 -16.27 6.59 10.14
N ALA A 76 -16.51 5.90 11.24
CA ALA A 76 -17.80 5.87 11.93
C ALA A 76 -17.74 6.72 13.22
N ASP A 77 -18.83 7.42 13.51
CA ASP A 77 -19.03 8.04 14.81
C ASP A 77 -19.48 7.01 15.85
N VAL A 78 -19.49 7.43 17.10
CA VAL A 78 -19.88 6.56 18.23
C VAL A 78 -21.32 6.09 18.11
N ASP A 79 -22.25 6.94 17.63
CA ASP A 79 -23.65 6.58 17.47
C ASP A 79 -23.83 5.44 16.47
N ARG A 80 -23.15 5.53 15.35
CA ARG A 80 -23.16 4.48 14.32
C ARG A 80 -22.57 3.16 14.85
N ILE A 81 -21.43 3.22 15.54
CA ILE A 81 -20.82 2.02 16.12
C ILE A 81 -21.75 1.37 17.14
N MET A 82 -22.34 2.15 18.04
CA MET A 82 -23.24 1.62 19.06
C MET A 82 -24.53 1.04 18.44
N ALA A 83 -25.07 1.66 17.41
CA ALA A 83 -26.24 1.15 16.70
C ALA A 83 -25.95 -0.21 16.04
N VAL A 84 -24.81 -0.36 15.39
CA VAL A 84 -24.41 -1.64 14.79
C VAL A 84 -24.12 -2.68 15.85
N ALA A 85 -23.43 -2.33 16.94
CA ALA A 85 -23.11 -3.24 18.04
C ALA A 85 -24.36 -3.76 18.78
N ALA A 86 -25.50 -3.09 18.66
CA ALA A 86 -26.77 -3.56 19.21
C ALA A 86 -27.32 -4.79 18.45
N VAL A 87 -26.95 -4.97 17.19
CA VAL A 87 -27.53 -6.02 16.32
C VAL A 87 -26.49 -7.05 15.83
N GLU A 88 -25.22 -6.74 15.89
CA GLU A 88 -24.13 -7.67 15.53
C GLU A 88 -22.89 -7.47 16.43
N ASN A 89 -21.92 -8.39 16.39
CA ASN A 89 -20.66 -8.24 17.09
C ASN A 89 -19.76 -7.26 16.31
N VAL A 90 -19.27 -6.23 16.98
CA VAL A 90 -18.40 -5.19 16.40
C VAL A 90 -17.09 -5.15 17.14
N VAL A 91 -16.00 -5.14 16.39
CA VAL A 91 -14.64 -4.91 16.88
C VAL A 91 -14.17 -3.54 16.43
N VAL A 92 -13.65 -2.74 17.36
CA VAL A 92 -13.11 -1.42 17.09
C VAL A 92 -11.66 -1.35 17.55
N PRO A 93 -10.70 -1.02 16.66
CA PRO A 93 -9.32 -0.76 17.06
C PRO A 93 -9.25 0.55 17.86
N ASN A 94 -8.43 0.57 18.89
CA ASN A 94 -8.15 1.74 19.73
C ASN A 94 -6.66 1.82 20.02
N ASP A 95 -5.94 2.61 19.23
CA ASP A 95 -4.53 2.93 19.47
C ASP A 95 -4.46 4.29 20.20
N GLY A 96 -4.00 4.26 21.45
CA GLY A 96 -3.92 5.47 22.27
C GLY A 96 -2.94 6.51 21.72
N LEU A 97 -1.95 6.10 20.93
CA LEU A 97 -0.97 7.01 20.31
C LEU A 97 -1.46 7.62 18.99
N LEU A 98 -2.56 7.11 18.43
CA LEU A 98 -3.21 7.64 17.24
C LEU A 98 -4.55 8.32 17.55
N ASP A 99 -4.87 8.58 18.82
CA ASP A 99 -6.07 9.33 19.21
C ASP A 99 -6.02 10.75 18.60
N ASP A 100 -7.08 11.15 17.93
CA ASP A 100 -7.17 12.45 17.24
C ASP A 100 -7.51 13.62 18.18
N GLY A 101 -7.78 13.32 19.47
CA GLY A 101 -8.17 14.30 20.47
C GLY A 101 -9.60 14.85 20.34
N SER A 102 -10.41 14.30 19.43
CA SER A 102 -11.82 14.70 19.24
C SER A 102 -12.73 14.29 20.40
N GLY A 103 -12.23 13.41 21.27
CA GLY A 103 -13.01 12.80 22.34
C GLY A 103 -13.77 11.53 21.90
N PHE A 104 -13.59 11.09 20.64
CA PHE A 104 -14.22 9.87 20.12
C PHE A 104 -13.89 8.65 20.98
N ALA A 105 -12.61 8.37 21.26
CA ALA A 105 -12.18 7.21 22.03
C ALA A 105 -12.78 7.22 23.44
N SER A 106 -12.76 8.37 24.12
CA SER A 106 -13.31 8.52 25.47
C SER A 106 -14.84 8.37 25.51
N ASP A 107 -15.56 8.87 24.50
CA ASP A 107 -17.02 8.70 24.41
C ASP A 107 -17.38 7.24 24.10
N LEU A 108 -16.67 6.60 23.18
CA LEU A 108 -16.86 5.19 22.84
C LEU A 108 -16.65 4.28 24.06
N LEU A 109 -15.56 4.50 24.81
CA LEU A 109 -15.25 3.74 26.03
C LEU A 109 -16.33 3.96 27.10
N ARG A 110 -16.74 5.20 27.34
CA ARG A 110 -17.76 5.54 28.32
C ARG A 110 -19.12 4.90 27.99
N ARG A 111 -19.55 4.96 26.75
CA ARG A 111 -20.85 4.40 26.30
C ARG A 111 -20.79 2.89 26.20
N GLY A 112 -19.67 2.36 25.71
CA GLY A 112 -19.42 0.93 25.65
C GLY A 112 -19.43 0.27 27.03
N ALA A 113 -18.82 0.91 28.05
CA ALA A 113 -18.84 0.40 29.42
C ALA A 113 -20.28 0.26 29.97
N ARG A 114 -21.15 1.24 29.68
CA ARG A 114 -22.57 1.17 30.05
C ARG A 114 -23.34 0.05 29.33
N ALA A 115 -22.92 -0.28 28.11
CA ALA A 115 -23.49 -1.35 27.29
C ALA A 115 -22.87 -2.73 27.55
N GLY A 116 -21.91 -2.86 28.49
CA GLY A 116 -21.26 -4.12 28.80
C GLY A 116 -20.22 -4.55 27.77
N MET A 117 -19.51 -3.60 27.16
CA MET A 117 -18.46 -3.89 26.18
C MET A 117 -17.39 -4.85 26.73
N ARG A 118 -16.72 -5.54 25.81
CA ARG A 118 -15.55 -6.34 26.08
C ARG A 118 -14.29 -5.59 25.68
N MET A 119 -13.32 -5.53 26.58
CA MET A 119 -11.99 -4.97 26.30
C MET A 119 -11.03 -6.12 25.97
N ILE A 120 -10.23 -5.94 24.94
CA ILE A 120 -9.15 -6.85 24.60
C ILE A 120 -7.86 -6.04 24.49
N ASP A 121 -6.82 -6.49 25.18
CA ASP A 121 -5.49 -5.91 25.12
C ASP A 121 -4.64 -6.70 24.12
N ALA A 122 -4.10 -6.01 23.12
CA ALA A 122 -3.21 -6.60 22.13
C ALA A 122 -1.77 -6.17 22.45
N VAL A 123 -0.91 -7.16 22.60
CA VAL A 123 0.51 -6.97 22.91
C VAL A 123 1.37 -7.86 22.02
N GLN A 124 2.58 -7.39 21.73
CA GLN A 124 3.57 -8.22 21.05
C GLN A 124 4.28 -9.07 22.11
N GLU A 125 4.19 -10.40 21.97
CA GLU A 125 4.90 -11.38 22.80
C GLU A 125 5.76 -12.24 21.88
N ASP A 126 7.07 -12.15 22.03
CA ASP A 126 8.05 -12.78 21.14
C ASP A 126 7.76 -12.48 19.66
N ASP A 127 7.42 -13.49 18.88
CA ASP A 127 7.09 -13.41 17.45
C ASP A 127 5.58 -13.33 17.16
N ALA A 128 4.73 -13.24 18.20
CA ALA A 128 3.28 -13.27 18.06
C ALA A 128 2.61 -12.01 18.59
N LEU A 129 1.60 -11.55 17.86
CA LEU A 129 0.60 -10.60 18.36
C LEU A 129 -0.42 -11.38 19.19
N VAL A 130 -0.47 -11.12 20.50
CA VAL A 130 -1.36 -11.83 21.44
C VAL A 130 -2.46 -10.88 21.91
N CYS A 131 -3.71 -11.29 21.71
CA CYS A 131 -4.90 -10.56 22.12
C CYS A 131 -5.52 -11.24 23.35
N ARG A 132 -5.57 -10.53 24.49
CA ARG A 132 -6.04 -11.03 25.79
C ARG A 132 -7.30 -10.30 26.24
N ASP A 133 -8.23 -11.05 26.85
CA ASP A 133 -9.37 -10.43 27.53
C ASP A 133 -8.87 -9.56 28.69
N GLY A 134 -9.27 -8.29 28.73
CA GLY A 134 -8.87 -7.35 29.76
C GLY A 134 -9.44 -7.64 31.16
N ARG A 135 -10.38 -8.59 31.29
CA ARG A 135 -10.99 -8.96 32.58
C ARG A 135 -10.18 -10.01 33.34
N ASP A 136 -9.70 -11.03 32.64
CA ASP A 136 -9.08 -12.20 33.24
C ASP A 136 -7.75 -12.61 32.59
N GLY A 137 -7.31 -11.88 31.56
CA GLY A 137 -6.07 -12.17 30.85
C GLY A 137 -6.13 -13.38 29.90
N THR A 138 -7.30 -14.00 29.74
CA THR A 138 -7.46 -15.16 28.83
C THR A 138 -7.08 -14.76 27.41
N VAL A 139 -6.29 -15.60 26.74
CA VAL A 139 -5.94 -15.40 25.34
C VAL A 139 -7.16 -15.64 24.47
N VAL A 140 -7.57 -14.60 23.75
CA VAL A 140 -8.71 -14.63 22.82
C VAL A 140 -8.27 -15.01 21.42
N ALA A 141 -7.13 -14.46 20.99
CA ALA A 141 -6.58 -14.69 19.67
C ALA A 141 -5.06 -14.53 19.66
N ARG A 142 -4.41 -15.15 18.69
CA ARG A 142 -3.00 -14.96 18.37
C ARG A 142 -2.84 -14.81 16.88
N ALA A 143 -1.83 -14.05 16.48
CA ALA A 143 -1.38 -14.00 15.10
C ALA A 143 0.13 -13.81 15.03
N TRP A 144 0.72 -14.25 13.94
CA TRP A 144 2.15 -14.12 13.66
C TRP A 144 2.31 -13.27 12.41
N GLN A 145 3.33 -12.42 12.42
CA GLN A 145 3.69 -11.65 11.25
C GLN A 145 4.81 -12.36 10.50
N ASP A 146 4.65 -12.56 9.19
CA ASP A 146 5.70 -13.13 8.35
C ASP A 146 6.73 -12.07 7.91
N GLY A 147 7.74 -12.48 7.16
CA GLY A 147 8.80 -11.61 6.65
C GLY A 147 8.31 -10.54 5.66
N PHE A 148 7.10 -10.68 5.14
CA PHE A 148 6.45 -9.73 4.24
C PHE A 148 5.38 -8.87 4.94
N GLY A 149 5.34 -8.93 6.26
CA GLY A 149 4.44 -8.11 7.08
C GLY A 149 2.99 -8.59 7.14
N ARG A 150 2.65 -9.76 6.56
CA ARG A 150 1.29 -10.32 6.63
C ARG A 150 1.04 -10.98 7.98
N PHE A 151 -0.20 -10.90 8.47
CA PHE A 151 -0.61 -11.56 9.71
C PHE A 151 -1.31 -12.89 9.42
N HIS A 152 -0.90 -13.94 10.13
CA HIS A 152 -1.43 -15.31 10.05
C HIS A 152 -1.98 -15.75 11.41
N LEU A 153 -3.15 -16.43 11.43
CA LEU A 153 -3.75 -16.97 12.67
C LEU A 153 -3.10 -18.28 13.15
N ALA A 154 -2.21 -18.83 12.38
CA ALA A 154 -1.33 -19.94 12.76
C ALA A 154 0.12 -19.51 12.53
N PRO A 155 1.08 -20.08 13.27
CA PRO A 155 2.48 -19.80 12.96
C PRO A 155 2.73 -20.07 11.47
N PRO A 156 3.35 -19.12 10.76
CA PRO A 156 3.67 -19.35 9.37
C PRO A 156 4.56 -20.59 9.32
N GLN A 157 3.99 -21.69 8.90
CA GLN A 157 4.80 -22.82 8.52
C GLN A 157 5.54 -22.30 7.29
N ARG A 158 6.87 -22.19 7.35
CA ARG A 158 7.65 -22.35 6.14
C ARG A 158 7.24 -23.74 5.66
N ALA A 159 6.17 -23.80 4.87
CA ALA A 159 5.95 -24.98 4.07
C ALA A 159 7.31 -25.17 3.40
N SER A 160 7.94 -26.32 3.61
CA SER A 160 8.83 -26.84 2.59
C SER A 160 7.90 -26.93 1.39
N ARG A 161 7.81 -25.80 0.65
CA ARG A 161 7.18 -25.81 -0.66
C ARG A 161 7.98 -26.90 -1.33
N ASP A 162 7.28 -27.96 -1.70
CA ASP A 162 7.86 -29.07 -2.47
C ASP A 162 8.09 -28.53 -3.89
N VAL A 163 8.74 -27.37 -3.89
CA VAL A 163 9.17 -26.64 -5.06
C VAL A 163 10.38 -27.43 -5.54
N ALA A 164 10.23 -28.05 -6.67
CA ALA A 164 11.34 -28.57 -7.43
C ALA A 164 12.38 -27.45 -7.53
N ARG A 165 13.29 -27.39 -6.57
CA ARG A 165 14.51 -26.60 -6.44
C ARG A 165 14.73 -25.53 -7.53
N HIS A 166 13.90 -24.50 -7.54
CA HIS A 166 14.22 -23.25 -8.19
C HIS A 166 14.88 -22.33 -7.17
N GLU A 167 15.92 -21.64 -7.57
CA GLU A 167 16.48 -20.54 -6.77
C GLU A 167 15.36 -19.50 -6.54
N PRO A 168 15.32 -18.82 -5.37
CA PRO A 168 14.33 -17.80 -5.11
C PRO A 168 14.44 -16.67 -6.13
N ILE A 169 13.32 -16.03 -6.46
CA ILE A 169 13.31 -14.83 -7.28
C ILE A 169 13.81 -13.66 -6.44
N GLU A 170 14.89 -13.02 -6.84
CA GLU A 170 15.48 -11.90 -6.14
C GLU A 170 14.84 -10.58 -6.56
N ILE A 171 14.12 -9.92 -5.65
CA ILE A 171 13.44 -8.64 -5.88
C ILE A 171 14.13 -7.52 -5.10
N ALA A 172 14.55 -6.48 -5.83
CA ALA A 172 14.92 -5.22 -5.23
C ALA A 172 13.67 -4.38 -4.95
N PHE A 173 13.38 -4.13 -3.68
CA PHE A 173 12.27 -3.30 -3.25
C PHE A 173 12.80 -1.89 -2.91
N VAL A 174 12.48 -0.88 -3.72
CA VAL A 174 13.03 0.48 -3.57
C VAL A 174 12.22 1.26 -2.54
N GLY A 175 12.50 0.99 -1.30
CA GLY A 175 11.81 1.52 -0.11
C GLY A 175 12.54 1.12 1.16
N ARG A 176 12.05 1.57 2.31
CA ARG A 176 12.62 1.23 3.61
C ARG A 176 11.82 0.11 4.28
N ALA A 177 12.51 -0.88 4.82
CA ALA A 177 11.88 -2.05 5.46
C ALA A 177 10.93 -1.64 6.60
N ASP A 178 11.36 -0.72 7.48
CA ASP A 178 10.53 -0.24 8.59
C ASP A 178 9.24 0.41 8.11
N THR A 179 9.30 1.22 7.05
CA THR A 179 8.12 1.87 6.46
C THR A 179 7.15 0.84 5.88
N HIS A 180 7.65 -0.13 5.14
CA HIS A 180 6.80 -1.12 4.48
C HIS A 180 6.29 -2.25 5.38
N HIS A 181 6.83 -2.38 6.58
CA HIS A 181 6.26 -3.28 7.59
C HIS A 181 5.26 -2.58 8.54
N THR A 182 5.47 -1.29 8.83
CA THR A 182 4.74 -0.63 9.93
C THR A 182 3.93 0.61 9.53
N VAL A 183 4.18 1.17 8.35
CA VAL A 183 3.48 2.37 7.85
C VAL A 183 2.66 2.07 6.61
N TYR A 184 3.25 1.42 5.62
CA TYR A 184 2.62 1.10 4.34
C TYR A 184 2.90 -0.35 3.91
N PRO A 185 2.13 -1.32 4.42
CA PRO A 185 2.41 -2.75 4.20
C PRO A 185 1.89 -3.31 2.86
N GLY A 186 1.05 -2.58 2.10
CA GLY A 186 0.32 -3.12 0.95
C GLY A 186 1.20 -3.79 -0.08
N ALA A 187 2.17 -3.05 -0.64
CA ALA A 187 2.99 -3.54 -1.74
C ALA A 187 3.85 -4.76 -1.35
N LEU A 188 4.40 -4.77 -0.14
CA LEU A 188 5.21 -5.88 0.36
C LEU A 188 4.35 -7.13 0.59
N ALA A 189 3.18 -6.98 1.19
CA ALA A 189 2.24 -8.07 1.41
C ALA A 189 1.71 -8.65 0.09
N ALA A 190 1.41 -7.80 -0.90
CA ALA A 190 0.94 -8.25 -2.22
C ALA A 190 2.02 -9.02 -2.99
N LEU A 191 3.30 -8.68 -2.79
CA LEU A 191 4.41 -9.42 -3.41
C LEU A 191 4.44 -10.88 -2.94
N ASP A 192 4.29 -11.13 -1.64
CA ASP A 192 4.26 -12.50 -1.12
C ASP A 192 2.95 -13.25 -1.47
N ASP A 193 1.81 -12.55 -1.55
CA ASP A 193 0.58 -13.16 -2.07
C ASP A 193 0.76 -13.65 -3.51
N ALA A 194 1.44 -12.86 -4.35
CA ALA A 194 1.76 -13.25 -5.71
C ALA A 194 2.72 -14.45 -5.74
N ALA A 195 3.76 -14.44 -4.89
CA ALA A 195 4.70 -15.54 -4.76
C ALA A 195 4.00 -16.84 -4.33
N GLU A 196 3.09 -16.73 -3.34
CA GLU A 196 2.28 -17.87 -2.88
C GLU A 196 1.36 -18.41 -3.98
N ALA A 197 0.67 -17.52 -4.71
CA ALA A 197 -0.22 -17.90 -5.80
C ALA A 197 0.51 -18.60 -6.97
N LEU A 198 1.76 -18.20 -7.22
CA LEU A 198 2.62 -18.78 -8.26
C LEU A 198 3.42 -19.99 -7.78
N GLY A 199 3.44 -20.26 -6.47
CA GLY A 199 4.23 -21.36 -5.89
C GLY A 199 5.74 -21.16 -6.01
N VAL A 200 6.21 -19.89 -5.97
CA VAL A 200 7.64 -19.53 -6.05
C VAL A 200 8.11 -18.94 -4.73
N ASP A 201 9.41 -19.07 -4.45
CA ASP A 201 10.03 -18.34 -3.35
C ASP A 201 10.55 -16.98 -3.84
N VAL A 202 10.43 -15.96 -3.00
CA VAL A 202 10.90 -14.60 -3.28
C VAL A 202 11.78 -14.14 -2.14
N ASP A 203 12.96 -13.64 -2.48
CA ASP A 203 13.85 -12.93 -1.56
C ASP A 203 13.78 -11.44 -1.85
N VAL A 204 13.56 -10.62 -0.81
CA VAL A 204 13.44 -9.18 -0.94
C VAL A 204 14.65 -8.47 -0.35
N THR A 205 15.33 -7.68 -1.18
CA THR A 205 16.36 -6.75 -0.74
C THR A 205 15.82 -5.32 -0.79
N PHE A 206 15.79 -4.66 0.37
CA PHE A 206 15.38 -3.26 0.45
C PHE A 206 16.49 -2.33 0.01
N ILE A 207 16.19 -1.42 -0.89
CA ILE A 207 17.08 -0.36 -1.37
C ILE A 207 16.53 0.97 -0.85
N ASP A 208 17.29 1.65 0.02
CA ASP A 208 16.88 2.95 0.54
C ASP A 208 16.87 4.00 -0.58
N PRO A 209 15.71 4.55 -0.96
CA PRO A 209 15.64 5.54 -2.03
C PRO A 209 16.26 6.89 -1.66
N ALA A 210 16.59 7.12 -0.38
CA ALA A 210 17.33 8.29 0.07
C ALA A 210 18.86 8.10 0.06
N ALA A 211 19.35 6.92 -0.39
CA ALA A 211 20.77 6.68 -0.54
C ALA A 211 21.43 7.69 -1.50
N PRO A 212 22.72 8.03 -1.29
CA PRO A 212 23.46 8.93 -2.16
C PRO A 212 23.47 8.50 -3.61
N ASP A 213 23.68 9.45 -4.49
CA ASP A 213 23.63 9.21 -5.93
C ASP A 213 24.68 8.24 -6.45
N ASP A 214 25.81 8.13 -5.78
CA ASP A 214 26.94 7.25 -6.09
C ASP A 214 26.93 5.95 -5.26
N ASP A 215 25.85 5.69 -4.53
CA ASP A 215 25.74 4.47 -3.73
C ASP A 215 25.78 3.22 -4.62
N PRO A 216 26.62 2.23 -4.28
CA PRO A 216 26.77 0.99 -5.06
C PRO A 216 25.48 0.15 -5.14
N CYS A 217 24.47 0.41 -4.31
CA CYS A 217 23.19 -0.29 -4.37
C CYS A 217 22.46 -0.07 -5.71
N TYR A 218 22.61 1.10 -6.35
CA TYR A 218 21.94 1.36 -7.62
C TYR A 218 22.51 0.55 -8.79
N PRO A 219 23.83 0.55 -9.09
CA PRO A 219 24.34 -0.34 -10.15
C PRO A 219 24.10 -1.82 -9.85
N ALA A 220 24.04 -2.24 -8.57
CA ALA A 220 23.74 -3.61 -8.20
C ALA A 220 22.34 -4.07 -8.62
N LEU A 221 21.40 -3.14 -8.85
CA LEU A 221 20.03 -3.45 -9.33
C LEU A 221 20.03 -4.23 -10.65
N ALA A 222 21.06 -4.12 -11.45
CA ALA A 222 21.20 -4.86 -12.72
C ALA A 222 21.29 -6.39 -12.53
N ALA A 223 21.56 -6.87 -11.32
CA ALA A 223 21.69 -8.30 -11.01
C ALA A 223 20.40 -8.93 -10.45
N PHE A 224 19.37 -8.14 -10.13
CA PHE A 224 18.12 -8.64 -9.61
C PHE A 224 17.19 -9.16 -10.71
N ASP A 225 16.34 -10.12 -10.37
CA ASP A 225 15.29 -10.64 -11.27
C ASP A 225 14.16 -9.63 -11.51
N GLY A 226 13.98 -8.70 -10.56
CA GLY A 226 12.99 -7.64 -10.69
C GLY A 226 13.18 -6.49 -9.71
N VAL A 227 12.62 -5.35 -10.06
CA VAL A 227 12.61 -4.12 -9.25
C VAL A 227 11.16 -3.72 -8.97
N LEU A 228 10.82 -3.53 -7.69
CA LEU A 228 9.53 -2.97 -7.28
C LEU A 228 9.73 -1.54 -6.79
N LEU A 229 9.02 -0.60 -7.42
CA LEU A 229 8.96 0.81 -7.04
C LEU A 229 7.61 1.05 -6.36
N PRO A 230 7.52 1.05 -5.03
CA PRO A 230 6.26 1.18 -4.32
C PRO A 230 5.68 2.59 -4.42
N GLY A 231 4.42 2.73 -4.02
CA GLY A 231 3.80 4.02 -3.75
C GLY A 231 4.53 4.77 -2.63
N GLY A 232 4.17 6.02 -2.45
CA GLY A 232 4.72 6.86 -1.40
C GLY A 232 4.45 8.34 -1.63
N ALA A 233 4.79 9.17 -0.62
CA ALA A 233 4.66 10.62 -0.67
C ALA A 233 5.92 11.36 -0.17
N ALA A 234 6.99 10.64 0.14
CA ALA A 234 8.22 11.23 0.65
C ALA A 234 9.10 11.76 -0.49
N ALA A 235 9.34 13.08 -0.54
CA ALA A 235 10.18 13.70 -1.56
C ALA A 235 11.59 13.06 -1.72
N PRO A 236 12.28 12.64 -0.64
CA PRO A 236 13.56 11.94 -0.80
C PRO A 236 13.47 10.63 -1.60
N ALA A 237 12.33 9.94 -1.56
CA ALA A 237 12.13 8.71 -2.29
C ALA A 237 12.07 8.90 -3.82
N VAL A 238 11.64 10.07 -4.29
CA VAL A 238 11.47 10.36 -5.73
C VAL A 238 12.77 10.19 -6.50
N ARG A 239 13.87 10.81 -6.04
CA ARG A 239 15.16 10.78 -6.75
C ARG A 239 15.72 9.37 -6.84
N GLY A 240 15.69 8.64 -5.73
CA GLY A 240 16.19 7.26 -5.69
C GLY A 240 15.37 6.31 -6.56
N GLN A 241 14.04 6.45 -6.56
CA GLN A 241 13.19 5.65 -7.44
C GLN A 241 13.40 5.98 -8.93
N ILE A 242 13.56 7.27 -9.31
CA ILE A 242 13.90 7.64 -10.68
C ILE A 242 15.22 6.99 -11.12
N ARG A 243 16.22 6.98 -10.23
CA ARG A 243 17.50 6.34 -10.51
C ARG A 243 17.35 4.83 -10.67
N ALA A 244 16.69 4.17 -9.72
CA ALA A 244 16.44 2.73 -9.78
C ALA A 244 15.71 2.32 -11.06
N ALA A 245 14.67 3.07 -11.43
CA ALA A 245 13.96 2.89 -12.69
C ALA A 245 14.87 3.07 -13.92
N GLY A 246 15.81 4.02 -13.85
CA GLY A 246 16.80 4.26 -14.91
C GLY A 246 17.76 3.09 -15.09
N VAL A 247 18.23 2.49 -14.01
CA VAL A 247 19.09 1.29 -14.05
C VAL A 247 18.30 0.12 -14.61
N ALA A 248 17.08 -0.13 -14.12
CA ALA A 248 16.22 -1.21 -14.61
C ALA A 248 15.97 -1.07 -16.12
N LEU A 249 15.67 0.16 -16.59
CA LEU A 249 15.45 0.44 -18.00
C LEU A 249 16.71 0.23 -18.87
N ALA A 250 17.89 0.57 -18.33
CA ALA A 250 19.15 0.46 -19.07
C ALA A 250 19.65 -0.99 -19.19
N HIS A 251 19.29 -1.85 -18.26
CA HIS A 251 19.74 -3.23 -18.15
C HIS A 251 18.65 -4.28 -18.41
N ASP A 252 17.48 -3.86 -18.93
CA ASP A 252 16.34 -4.71 -19.20
C ASP A 252 15.87 -5.54 -17.98
N VAL A 253 16.03 -5.00 -16.77
CA VAL A 253 15.55 -5.62 -15.53
C VAL A 253 14.04 -5.40 -15.40
N PRO A 254 13.23 -6.45 -15.20
CA PRO A 254 11.80 -6.31 -14.96
C PRO A 254 11.51 -5.29 -13.86
N VAL A 255 10.59 -4.34 -14.11
CA VAL A 255 10.23 -3.31 -13.14
C VAL A 255 8.74 -3.05 -13.08
N MET A 256 8.19 -3.03 -11.86
CA MET A 256 6.81 -2.64 -11.56
C MET A 256 6.80 -1.36 -10.74
N GLY A 257 6.03 -0.36 -11.19
CA GLY A 257 5.83 0.90 -10.46
C GLY A 257 4.39 1.06 -10.00
N LEU A 258 4.21 1.37 -8.69
CA LEU A 258 2.91 1.60 -8.06
C LEU A 258 2.81 3.06 -7.66
N CYS A 259 1.79 3.78 -8.09
CA CYS A 259 1.52 5.19 -7.76
C CYS A 259 2.76 6.08 -7.99
N LEU A 260 3.49 6.47 -6.95
CA LEU A 260 4.77 7.18 -7.06
C LEU A 260 5.75 6.42 -7.96
N GLY A 261 5.80 5.09 -7.86
CA GLY A 261 6.64 4.24 -8.70
C GLY A 261 6.34 4.37 -10.19
N MET A 262 5.07 4.45 -10.60
CA MET A 262 4.73 4.75 -12.00
C MET A 262 5.21 6.14 -12.42
N GLN A 263 5.11 7.11 -11.53
CA GLN A 263 5.54 8.50 -11.81
C GLN A 263 7.06 8.58 -12.01
N THR A 264 7.82 7.95 -11.11
CA THR A 264 9.27 7.95 -11.15
C THR A 264 9.84 7.19 -12.35
N MET A 265 9.27 6.01 -12.69
CA MET A 265 9.69 5.26 -13.86
C MET A 265 9.35 5.97 -15.17
N THR A 266 8.20 6.64 -15.26
CA THR A 266 7.86 7.46 -16.44
C THR A 266 8.83 8.63 -16.61
N THR A 267 9.21 9.27 -15.50
CA THR A 267 10.19 10.37 -15.51
C THR A 267 11.57 9.86 -15.93
N ALA A 268 12.02 8.71 -15.43
CA ALA A 268 13.25 8.06 -15.88
C ALA A 268 13.24 7.73 -17.37
N PHE A 269 12.12 7.19 -17.87
CA PHE A 269 11.94 6.93 -19.31
C PHE A 269 12.00 8.22 -20.14
N ALA A 270 11.34 9.28 -19.70
CA ALA A 270 11.36 10.58 -20.38
C ALA A 270 12.79 11.10 -20.54
N ARG A 271 13.60 11.02 -19.48
CA ARG A 271 15.01 11.46 -19.48
C ARG A 271 15.89 10.62 -20.39
N LEU A 272 15.76 9.30 -20.34
CA LEU A 272 16.71 8.37 -20.97
C LEU A 272 16.33 8.00 -22.42
N ARG A 273 15.05 7.96 -22.77
CA ARG A 273 14.57 7.44 -24.05
C ARG A 273 13.79 8.47 -24.88
N ALA A 274 13.12 9.45 -24.25
CA ALA A 274 12.26 10.40 -24.97
C ALA A 274 12.95 11.76 -25.22
N ALA A 275 14.26 11.83 -25.11
CA ALA A 275 15.07 13.05 -25.32
C ALA A 275 14.66 14.25 -24.46
N MET A 276 14.24 13.99 -23.23
CA MET A 276 13.79 14.99 -22.26
C MET A 276 14.65 14.96 -20.98
N PRO A 277 15.96 15.27 -21.06
CA PRO A 277 16.90 15.10 -19.94
C PRO A 277 16.51 15.90 -18.70
N ASP A 278 15.79 17.02 -18.90
CA ASP A 278 15.33 17.91 -17.81
C ASP A 278 13.90 17.58 -17.33
N ALA A 279 13.34 16.43 -17.74
CA ALA A 279 12.02 16.01 -17.25
C ALA A 279 12.06 15.85 -15.73
N GLU A 280 11.07 16.44 -15.04
CA GLU A 280 10.98 16.39 -13.58
C GLU A 280 9.51 16.27 -13.13
N MET A 281 9.28 15.76 -11.95
CA MET A 281 7.97 15.74 -11.34
C MET A 281 7.70 17.08 -10.62
N ALA A 282 6.49 17.63 -10.76
CA ALA A 282 6.14 18.91 -10.11
C ALA A 282 6.33 18.90 -8.58
N GLU A 283 6.22 17.72 -7.97
CA GLU A 283 6.39 17.53 -6.53
C GLU A 283 7.80 17.89 -6.03
N VAL A 284 8.82 17.73 -6.87
CA VAL A 284 10.23 17.97 -6.51
C VAL A 284 10.92 18.95 -7.44
N ALA A 285 10.22 19.51 -8.41
CA ALA A 285 10.79 20.47 -9.36
C ALA A 285 11.19 21.77 -8.65
N GLU A 286 12.47 22.08 -8.70
CA GLU A 286 13.04 23.32 -8.19
C GLU A 286 13.31 24.27 -9.36
N GLY A 287 12.34 25.12 -9.71
CA GLY A 287 12.64 26.25 -10.58
C GLY A 287 12.03 26.25 -11.97
N LYS A 288 12.40 27.27 -12.74
CA LYS A 288 11.85 27.62 -14.06
C LYS A 288 12.55 26.82 -15.16
N GLY A 289 11.78 26.27 -16.09
CA GLY A 289 12.30 25.67 -17.33
C GLY A 289 12.34 24.14 -17.35
N THR A 290 11.88 23.50 -16.30
CA THR A 290 11.79 22.04 -16.21
C THR A 290 10.54 21.53 -16.93
N SER A 291 10.69 20.54 -17.80
CA SER A 291 9.55 19.84 -18.40
C SER A 291 8.90 18.96 -17.35
N LEU A 292 7.70 19.30 -16.90
CA LEU A 292 6.99 18.53 -15.88
C LEU A 292 6.43 17.24 -16.48
N SER A 293 7.01 16.10 -16.10
CA SER A 293 6.48 14.78 -16.47
C SER A 293 5.17 14.48 -15.76
N PHE A 294 5.04 14.92 -14.49
CA PHE A 294 3.82 14.89 -13.72
C PHE A 294 3.47 16.28 -13.22
N ARG A 295 2.18 16.61 -13.28
CA ARG A 295 1.64 17.91 -12.87
C ARG A 295 0.54 17.72 -11.83
N PRO A 296 0.25 18.74 -10.98
CA PRO A 296 -0.90 18.68 -10.09
C PRO A 296 -2.18 18.44 -10.87
N HIS A 297 -3.05 17.59 -10.33
CA HIS A 297 -4.42 17.44 -10.83
C HIS A 297 -5.34 18.45 -10.15
N ASP A 298 -6.40 18.87 -10.82
CA ASP A 298 -7.37 19.84 -10.29
C ASP A 298 -8.04 19.34 -9.01
N HIS A 299 -8.15 18.01 -8.87
CA HIS A 299 -8.76 17.37 -7.72
C HIS A 299 -7.82 16.31 -7.13
N TYR A 300 -7.84 16.17 -5.81
CA TYR A 300 -7.21 15.04 -5.15
C TYR A 300 -7.98 13.76 -5.51
N ARG A 301 -7.32 12.82 -6.18
CA ARG A 301 -7.94 11.56 -6.56
C ARG A 301 -7.87 10.58 -5.38
N LEU A 302 -9.02 10.34 -4.78
CA LEU A 302 -9.20 9.47 -3.62
C LEU A 302 -10.30 8.46 -3.85
N GLY A 303 -10.18 7.29 -3.22
CA GLY A 303 -11.20 6.26 -3.23
C GLY A 303 -11.04 5.24 -4.37
N ILE A 304 -12.10 4.48 -4.59
CA ILE A 304 -12.17 3.46 -5.63
C ILE A 304 -12.62 4.13 -6.92
N ASN A 305 -11.80 4.02 -7.95
CA ASN A 305 -12.05 4.62 -9.26
C ASN A 305 -12.06 3.55 -10.36
N PRO A 306 -12.88 3.71 -11.40
CA PRO A 306 -12.81 2.87 -12.58
C PRO A 306 -11.46 2.97 -13.28
N LEU A 307 -11.02 1.83 -13.81
CA LEU A 307 -9.82 1.66 -14.61
C LEU A 307 -10.21 1.03 -15.95
N HIS A 308 -9.86 1.69 -17.05
CA HIS A 308 -10.13 1.21 -18.40
C HIS A 308 -8.83 0.76 -19.07
N PRO A 309 -8.54 -0.56 -19.04
CA PRO A 309 -7.36 -1.11 -19.71
C PRO A 309 -7.43 -0.90 -21.22
N VAL A 310 -6.27 -0.60 -21.81
CA VAL A 310 -6.15 -0.51 -23.27
C VAL A 310 -5.96 -1.92 -23.83
N ALA A 311 -6.76 -2.28 -24.84
CA ALA A 311 -6.60 -3.54 -25.56
C ALA A 311 -5.18 -3.64 -26.17
N ASP A 312 -4.70 -4.86 -26.38
CA ASP A 312 -3.35 -5.15 -26.92
C ASP A 312 -2.18 -4.65 -26.04
N THR A 313 -2.42 -4.46 -24.75
CA THR A 313 -1.38 -4.21 -23.73
C THR A 313 -1.25 -5.40 -22.78
N LYS A 314 -0.07 -5.55 -22.13
CA LYS A 314 0.12 -6.59 -21.09
C LYS A 314 -0.84 -6.36 -19.94
N LEU A 315 -0.99 -5.10 -19.49
CA LEU A 315 -1.93 -4.74 -18.42
C LEU A 315 -3.37 -5.07 -18.85
N GLY A 316 -3.76 -4.77 -20.09
CA GLY A 316 -5.06 -5.13 -20.65
C GLY A 316 -5.31 -6.64 -20.64
N ALA A 317 -4.31 -7.44 -21.00
CA ALA A 317 -4.40 -8.89 -20.97
C ALA A 317 -4.53 -9.46 -19.54
N MET A 318 -3.84 -8.85 -18.55
CA MET A 318 -3.93 -9.23 -17.13
C MET A 318 -5.31 -8.92 -16.53
N LEU A 319 -6.00 -7.91 -17.03
CA LEU A 319 -7.26 -7.40 -16.49
C LEU A 319 -8.48 -7.74 -17.36
N ALA A 320 -8.33 -8.60 -18.37
CA ALA A 320 -9.33 -8.87 -19.42
C ALA A 320 -10.68 -9.41 -18.91
N ASP A 321 -10.74 -9.96 -17.70
CA ASP A 321 -11.90 -10.71 -17.22
C ASP A 321 -12.84 -9.94 -16.28
N GLY A 322 -12.72 -8.61 -16.12
CA GLY A 322 -13.58 -7.90 -15.19
C GLY A 322 -13.67 -6.39 -15.30
N ALA A 323 -14.67 -5.84 -14.63
CA ALA A 323 -14.74 -4.43 -14.34
C ALA A 323 -13.57 -4.06 -13.43
N CYS A 324 -12.61 -3.35 -14.00
CA CYS A 324 -11.42 -2.98 -13.27
C CYS A 324 -11.70 -1.73 -12.47
N VAL A 325 -11.46 -1.81 -11.18
CA VAL A 325 -11.41 -0.66 -10.29
C VAL A 325 -10.06 -0.63 -9.61
N ILE A 326 -9.59 0.57 -9.30
CA ILE A 326 -8.32 0.76 -8.61
C ILE A 326 -8.49 1.76 -7.47
N ARG A 327 -7.78 1.55 -6.37
CA ARG A 327 -7.73 2.51 -5.28
C ARG A 327 -6.79 3.64 -5.65
N SER A 328 -7.27 4.87 -5.55
CA SER A 328 -6.49 6.07 -5.84
C SER A 328 -6.23 6.87 -4.59
N ASN A 329 -5.01 7.36 -4.45
CA ASN A 329 -4.58 8.27 -3.39
C ASN A 329 -3.46 9.18 -3.93
N HIS A 330 -3.76 9.98 -4.96
CA HIS A 330 -2.74 10.80 -5.61
C HIS A 330 -3.22 12.19 -6.02
N ARG A 331 -2.31 13.15 -5.99
CA ARG A 331 -2.52 14.56 -6.36
C ARG A 331 -1.91 14.91 -7.70
N TYR A 332 -1.01 14.09 -8.21
CA TYR A 332 -0.28 14.33 -9.45
C TYR A 332 -0.70 13.33 -10.50
N VAL A 333 -0.73 13.77 -11.74
CA VAL A 333 -1.07 12.94 -12.91
C VAL A 333 -0.05 13.15 -14.01
N LEU A 334 0.10 12.16 -14.89
CA LEU A 334 0.96 12.27 -16.04
C LEU A 334 0.56 13.50 -16.89
N ASN A 335 1.54 14.31 -17.26
CA ASN A 335 1.32 15.41 -18.18
C ASN A 335 1.08 14.86 -19.60
N THR A 336 -0.18 14.84 -20.02
CA THR A 336 -0.59 14.27 -21.29
C THR A 336 -0.04 15.01 -22.51
N ASP A 337 0.44 16.27 -22.36
CA ASP A 337 1.12 17.02 -23.43
C ASP A 337 2.43 16.32 -23.86
N LEU A 338 3.00 15.47 -23.00
CA LEU A 338 4.22 14.73 -23.28
C LEU A 338 3.98 13.38 -23.96
N LEU A 339 2.73 12.90 -24.01
CA LEU A 339 2.40 11.60 -24.62
C LEU A 339 2.93 11.44 -26.05
N PRO A 340 2.90 12.44 -26.95
CA PRO A 340 3.48 12.27 -28.28
C PRO A 340 4.97 11.91 -28.25
N HIS A 341 5.74 12.53 -27.35
CA HIS A 341 7.18 12.27 -27.18
C HIS A 341 7.43 10.89 -26.55
N LEU A 342 6.68 10.57 -25.50
CA LEU A 342 6.78 9.28 -24.80
C LEU A 342 6.41 8.11 -25.74
N SER A 343 5.33 8.27 -26.51
CA SER A 343 4.87 7.26 -27.45
C SER A 343 5.82 7.10 -28.65
N ALA A 344 6.39 8.18 -29.17
CA ALA A 344 7.41 8.11 -30.22
C ALA A 344 8.66 7.35 -29.76
N ALA A 345 8.99 7.41 -28.46
CA ALA A 345 10.07 6.64 -27.85
C ALA A 345 9.67 5.20 -27.47
N GLY A 346 8.40 4.80 -27.65
CA GLY A 346 7.91 3.44 -27.48
C GLY A 346 7.09 3.19 -26.20
N LEU A 347 6.96 4.15 -25.29
CA LEU A 347 6.11 3.99 -24.11
C LEU A 347 4.63 4.01 -24.55
N ARG A 348 3.85 3.08 -24.00
CA ARG A 348 2.41 3.01 -24.24
C ARG A 348 1.61 3.35 -23.01
N VAL A 349 0.48 4.04 -23.20
CA VAL A 349 -0.57 4.08 -22.20
C VAL A 349 -1.26 2.72 -22.18
N ALA A 350 -1.33 2.13 -21.00
CA ALA A 350 -1.91 0.81 -20.76
C ALA A 350 -3.28 0.85 -20.09
N ALA A 351 -3.62 1.96 -19.45
CA ALA A 351 -4.95 2.18 -18.89
C ALA A 351 -5.28 3.66 -18.76
N TRP A 352 -6.58 3.96 -18.79
CA TRP A 352 -7.15 5.30 -18.60
C TRP A 352 -8.20 5.30 -17.48
N ASN A 353 -8.51 6.47 -16.94
CA ASN A 353 -9.68 6.68 -16.11
C ASN A 353 -10.97 6.75 -16.97
N ASP A 354 -12.13 6.94 -16.33
CA ASP A 354 -13.46 6.93 -16.97
C ASP A 354 -13.61 7.88 -18.15
N ASP A 355 -13.10 9.11 -18.02
CA ASP A 355 -13.25 10.16 -19.04
C ASP A 355 -12.07 10.25 -20.01
N GLY A 356 -11.09 9.37 -19.89
CA GLY A 356 -9.91 9.33 -20.76
C GLY A 356 -8.95 10.50 -20.58
N THR A 357 -9.00 11.22 -19.46
CA THR A 357 -8.17 12.39 -19.19
C THR A 357 -6.94 12.09 -18.32
N VAL A 358 -6.99 11.02 -17.52
CA VAL A 358 -5.91 10.59 -16.63
C VAL A 358 -5.37 9.24 -17.08
N VAL A 359 -4.05 9.18 -17.27
CA VAL A 359 -3.32 7.93 -17.50
C VAL A 359 -3.21 7.16 -16.19
N GLU A 360 -3.84 6.00 -16.15
CA GLU A 360 -3.85 5.10 -14.99
C GLU A 360 -2.86 3.93 -15.11
N GLY A 361 -2.32 3.71 -16.30
CA GLY A 361 -1.32 2.67 -16.52
C GLY A 361 -0.42 2.96 -17.70
N ILE A 362 0.83 2.52 -17.59
CA ILE A 362 1.85 2.60 -18.65
C ILE A 362 2.53 1.26 -18.82
N GLU A 363 3.05 1.00 -20.05
CA GLU A 363 3.95 -0.11 -20.31
C GLU A 363 4.95 0.19 -21.43
N LEU A 364 6.05 -0.54 -21.45
CA LEU A 364 7.05 -0.51 -22.54
C LEU A 364 7.10 -1.89 -23.21
N PRO A 365 6.47 -2.09 -24.38
CA PRO A 365 6.34 -3.41 -25.02
C PRO A 365 7.67 -4.08 -25.37
N GLY A 366 8.70 -3.31 -25.67
CA GLY A 366 10.02 -3.82 -26.03
C GLY A 366 10.88 -4.27 -24.85
N HIS A 367 10.45 -4.01 -23.61
CA HIS A 367 11.11 -4.38 -22.38
C HIS A 367 10.56 -5.70 -21.84
N PRO A 368 11.34 -6.56 -21.16
CA PRO A 368 10.83 -7.79 -20.54
C PRO A 368 9.59 -7.54 -19.68
N PHE A 369 9.67 -6.57 -18.78
CA PHE A 369 8.55 -6.07 -18.00
C PHE A 369 8.83 -4.65 -17.49
N TYR A 370 8.19 -3.64 -18.10
CA TYR A 370 8.25 -2.24 -17.66
C TYR A 370 6.82 -1.74 -17.57
N MET A 371 6.21 -1.82 -16.41
CA MET A 371 4.79 -1.55 -16.21
C MET A 371 4.57 -0.74 -14.94
N GLY A 372 3.64 0.21 -14.99
CA GLY A 372 3.25 0.97 -13.83
C GLY A 372 1.75 1.25 -13.80
N THR A 373 1.19 1.38 -12.60
CA THR A 373 -0.18 1.82 -12.32
C THR A 373 -0.18 3.07 -11.48
N GLN A 374 -1.06 4.03 -11.78
CA GLN A 374 -1.17 5.27 -10.99
C GLN A 374 -1.92 5.03 -9.68
N GLY A 375 -2.83 4.11 -9.66
CA GLY A 375 -3.51 3.68 -8.45
C GLY A 375 -2.78 2.53 -7.75
N HIS A 376 -3.44 2.02 -6.71
CA HIS A 376 -2.97 0.99 -5.78
C HIS A 376 -3.76 -0.30 -6.01
N PRO A 377 -3.24 -1.26 -6.81
CA PRO A 377 -3.89 -2.56 -7.02
C PRO A 377 -3.71 -3.51 -5.85
N GLU A 378 -2.69 -3.29 -5.01
CA GLU A 378 -2.33 -4.08 -3.83
C GLU A 378 -3.32 -4.00 -2.65
#